data_8c8847ec7eaf8d0cdf3150d62a2994e2
#
_entry.id   8c8847ec7eaf8d0cdf3150d62a2994e2
#
_cell.length_a   1.000
_cell.length_b   1.000
_cell.length_c   1.000
_cell.angle_alpha   90.00
_cell.angle_beta   90.00
_cell.angle_gamma   90.00
#
_symmetry.space_group_name_H-M   'P 1'
#
loop_
_entity.id
_entity.type
_entity.pdbx_description
1 polymer ?
#
loop_
_entity_poly.entity_id
_entity_poly.type
_entity_poly.pdbx_seq_one_letter_code
_entity_poly.pdbx_strand_id
1 'polypeptide(L)'
;MAKEVAGLIKLQIKGGAANPSPPVGPALGSKGINIMDFCKQFNARTQEKAGKVLPVVITYYNDKSFSFIVKTPPVAIQLLEVTKKKSGSAQPNRSKVAEVTWEQVRAIAEDKMPDLNCFTIESAMKLVAGTARSMGITVKGDFPG
;
A
#
# COMPACT_ATOMS: atom_id res chain seq x y z
N MET A 1 -9.56 30.54 2.53
CA MET A 1 -8.20 30.72 1.98
C MET A 1 -7.52 29.38 1.84
N ALA A 2 -6.80 29.21 0.75
CA ALA A 2 -6.02 28.00 0.56
C ALA A 2 -4.85 27.96 1.55
N LYS A 3 -4.67 26.84 2.23
CA LYS A 3 -3.55 26.65 3.14
C LYS A 3 -2.30 26.27 2.34
N GLU A 4 -1.15 26.76 2.78
CA GLU A 4 0.10 26.37 2.16
C GLU A 4 0.52 24.98 2.62
N VAL A 5 0.80 24.12 1.66
CA VAL A 5 1.29 22.76 1.94
C VAL A 5 2.74 22.86 2.41
N ALA A 6 3.00 22.44 3.66
CA ALA A 6 4.36 22.38 4.19
C ALA A 6 5.10 21.12 3.69
N GLY A 7 4.40 20.05 3.45
CA GLY A 7 4.98 18.83 2.92
C GLY A 7 4.04 17.64 2.93
N LEU A 8 4.60 16.50 2.56
CA LEU A 8 3.89 15.22 2.52
C LEU A 8 4.60 14.20 3.38
N ILE A 9 3.83 13.33 4.03
CA ILE A 9 4.34 12.19 4.78
C ILE A 9 3.68 10.94 4.19
N LYS A 10 4.47 9.93 3.86
CA LYS A 10 3.97 8.67 3.32
C LYS A 10 4.27 7.56 4.30
N LEU A 11 3.24 6.84 4.72
CA LEU A 11 3.35 5.76 5.70
C LEU A 11 2.55 4.53 5.24
N GLN A 12 2.92 3.37 5.76
CA GLN A 12 2.13 2.14 5.61
C GLN A 12 1.70 1.70 7.01
N ILE A 13 0.40 1.69 7.26
CA ILE A 13 -0.18 1.43 8.57
C ILE A 13 -1.27 0.38 8.43
N LYS A 14 -1.36 -0.53 9.40
CA LYS A 14 -2.45 -1.50 9.44
C LYS A 14 -3.78 -0.80 9.68
N GLY A 15 -4.78 -1.14 8.88
CA GLY A 15 -6.13 -0.57 9.02
C GLY A 15 -6.70 -0.82 10.40
N GLY A 16 -7.28 0.21 11.00
CA GLY A 16 -7.88 0.15 12.33
C GLY A 16 -6.89 0.03 13.48
N ALA A 17 -5.58 0.04 13.21
CA ALA A 17 -4.55 -0.21 14.22
C ALA A 17 -3.50 0.90 14.31
N ALA A 18 -3.81 2.10 13.83
CA ALA A 18 -2.90 3.24 13.98
C ALA A 18 -2.78 3.64 15.45
N ASN A 19 -1.55 3.84 15.90
CA ASN A 19 -1.25 4.25 17.26
C ASN A 19 -0.01 5.16 17.29
N PRO A 20 0.28 5.84 18.42
CA PRO A 20 1.42 6.75 18.50
C PRO A 20 2.80 6.08 18.49
N SER A 21 2.88 4.76 18.49
CA SER A 21 4.16 4.06 18.44
C SER A 21 4.80 4.14 17.05
N PRO A 22 6.11 3.85 16.90
CA PRO A 22 6.74 3.84 15.59
C PRO A 22 6.01 2.92 14.61
N PRO A 23 5.92 3.26 13.31
CA PRO A 23 6.54 4.42 12.66
C PRO A 23 5.72 5.72 12.66
N VAL A 24 4.51 5.69 13.19
CA VAL A 24 3.55 6.82 13.12
C VAL A 24 4.00 7.99 14.00
N GLY A 25 4.32 7.71 15.26
CA GLY A 25 4.69 8.74 16.23
C GLY A 25 5.84 9.64 15.77
N PRO A 26 7.03 9.07 15.50
CA PRO A 26 8.17 9.86 15.06
C PRO A 26 7.94 10.62 13.75
N ALA A 27 7.25 10.00 12.80
CA ALA A 27 6.99 10.63 11.50
C ALA A 27 6.10 11.86 11.62
N LEU A 28 5.04 11.78 12.41
CA LEU A 28 4.10 12.88 12.61
C LEU A 28 4.62 13.90 13.64
N GLY A 29 5.24 13.42 14.70
CA GLY A 29 5.77 14.26 15.76
C GLY A 29 6.84 15.22 15.26
N SER A 30 7.70 14.78 14.37
CA SER A 30 8.75 15.62 13.78
C SER A 30 8.18 16.79 12.96
N LYS A 31 6.93 16.68 12.49
CA LYS A 31 6.26 17.70 11.70
C LYS A 31 5.25 18.52 12.50
N GLY A 32 5.11 18.25 13.79
CA GLY A 32 4.21 18.98 14.67
C GLY A 32 2.73 18.66 14.50
N ILE A 33 2.41 17.53 13.89
CA ILE A 33 1.03 17.09 13.66
C ILE A 33 0.49 16.41 14.93
N ASN A 34 -0.81 16.61 15.22
CA ASN A 34 -1.45 15.91 16.32
C ASN A 34 -1.64 14.44 15.99
N ILE A 35 -0.80 13.60 16.61
CA ILE A 35 -0.76 12.16 16.37
C ILE A 35 -2.07 11.48 16.75
N MET A 36 -2.65 11.86 17.89
CA MET A 36 -3.89 11.25 18.39
C MET A 36 -5.07 11.49 17.46
N ASP A 37 -5.21 12.73 16.96
CA ASP A 37 -6.25 13.06 16.00
C ASP A 37 -6.11 12.25 14.72
N PHE A 38 -4.88 12.14 14.20
CA PHE A 38 -4.63 11.34 13.02
C PHE A 38 -5.03 9.88 13.24
N CYS A 39 -4.60 9.30 14.36
CA CYS A 39 -4.91 7.91 14.68
C CYS A 39 -6.42 7.66 14.75
N LYS A 40 -7.16 8.56 15.39
CA LYS A 40 -8.62 8.46 15.50
C LYS A 40 -9.29 8.50 14.13
N GLN A 41 -8.92 9.46 13.30
CA GLN A 41 -9.51 9.62 11.96
C GLN A 41 -9.15 8.46 11.05
N PHE A 42 -7.90 8.03 11.08
CA PHE A 42 -7.44 6.90 10.29
C PHE A 42 -8.16 5.61 10.68
N ASN A 43 -8.23 5.32 11.98
CA ASN A 43 -8.91 4.13 12.47
C ASN A 43 -10.40 4.13 12.10
N ALA A 44 -11.06 5.29 12.21
CA ALA A 44 -12.47 5.42 11.82
C ALA A 44 -12.68 5.13 10.32
N ARG A 45 -11.78 5.60 9.46
CA ARG A 45 -11.90 5.39 8.01
C ARG A 45 -11.51 4.00 7.56
N THR A 46 -10.69 3.30 8.33
CA THR A 46 -10.13 2.01 7.93
C THR A 46 -10.68 0.81 8.69
N GLN A 47 -11.75 0.99 9.48
CA GLN A 47 -12.36 -0.10 10.24
C GLN A 47 -12.77 -1.27 9.34
N GLU A 48 -13.31 -0.99 8.17
CA GLU A 48 -13.73 -2.01 7.20
C GLU A 48 -12.55 -2.80 6.63
N LYS A 49 -11.37 -2.21 6.68
CA LYS A 49 -10.13 -2.80 6.14
C LYS A 49 -9.17 -3.19 7.25
N ALA A 50 -9.68 -3.46 8.45
CA ALA A 50 -8.87 -3.85 9.59
C ALA A 50 -8.01 -5.08 9.28
N GLY A 51 -6.76 -5.05 9.73
CA GLY A 51 -5.82 -6.13 9.52
C GLY A 51 -5.03 -6.06 8.21
N LYS A 52 -5.42 -5.20 7.28
CA LYS A 52 -4.67 -5.00 6.03
C LYS A 52 -3.73 -3.82 6.17
N VAL A 53 -2.52 -3.94 5.59
CA VAL A 53 -1.59 -2.82 5.53
C VAL A 53 -2.04 -1.86 4.44
N LEU A 54 -2.25 -0.59 4.81
CA LEU A 54 -2.73 0.44 3.89
C LEU A 54 -1.71 1.55 3.76
N PRO A 55 -1.35 1.94 2.54
CA PRO A 55 -0.53 3.13 2.32
C PRO A 55 -1.34 4.39 2.61
N VAL A 56 -0.75 5.32 3.33
CA VAL A 56 -1.38 6.61 3.66
C VAL A 56 -0.47 7.73 3.19
N VAL A 57 -1.03 8.70 2.48
CA VAL A 57 -0.33 9.92 2.12
C VAL A 57 -0.95 11.04 2.94
N ILE A 58 -0.16 11.63 3.84
CA ILE A 58 -0.57 12.70 4.73
C ILE A 58 -0.01 14.01 4.21
N THR A 59 -0.89 14.96 3.92
CA THR A 59 -0.50 16.32 3.55
C THR A 59 -0.62 17.19 4.78
N TYR A 60 0.50 17.82 5.21
CA TYR A 60 0.48 18.73 6.33
C TYR A 60 0.70 20.17 5.87
N TYR A 61 0.15 21.10 6.63
CA TYR A 61 0.10 22.52 6.29
C TYR A 61 0.87 23.35 7.32
N ASN A 62 1.20 24.59 6.97
CA ASN A 62 1.98 25.49 7.84
C ASN A 62 1.26 25.80 9.17
N ASP A 63 -0.07 25.72 9.21
CA ASP A 63 -0.86 25.96 10.42
C ASP A 63 -1.00 24.71 11.32
N LYS A 64 -0.21 23.66 11.03
CA LYS A 64 -0.21 22.37 11.74
C LYS A 64 -1.47 21.54 11.52
N SER A 65 -2.33 21.93 10.59
CA SER A 65 -3.43 21.07 10.17
C SER A 65 -2.92 20.03 9.18
N PHE A 66 -3.72 19.00 8.95
CA PHE A 66 -3.36 17.93 8.03
C PHE A 66 -4.60 17.37 7.33
N SER A 67 -4.37 16.79 6.17
CA SER A 67 -5.34 15.93 5.49
C SER A 67 -4.63 14.65 5.07
N PHE A 68 -5.37 13.58 4.86
CA PHE A 68 -4.75 12.33 4.44
C PHE A 68 -5.65 11.56 3.48
N ILE A 69 -5.00 10.76 2.65
CA ILE A 69 -5.65 9.86 1.69
C ILE A 69 -5.17 8.44 1.99
N VAL A 70 -6.12 7.53 2.13
CA VAL A 70 -5.83 6.10 2.30
C VAL A 70 -5.96 5.44 0.94
N LYS A 71 -4.90 4.74 0.52
CA LYS A 71 -4.86 4.02 -0.75
C LYS A 71 -5.17 2.55 -0.55
N THR A 72 -5.31 1.81 -1.65
CA THR A 72 -5.52 0.36 -1.60
C THR A 72 -4.25 -0.35 -1.08
N PRO A 73 -4.37 -1.58 -0.52
CA PRO A 73 -3.20 -2.29 -0.01
C PRO A 73 -2.09 -2.43 -1.06
N PRO A 74 -0.81 -2.38 -0.66
CA PRO A 74 0.30 -2.54 -1.60
C PRO A 74 0.24 -3.88 -2.32
N VAL A 75 0.60 -3.89 -3.60
CA VAL A 75 0.62 -5.10 -4.43
C VAL A 75 1.51 -6.18 -3.80
N ALA A 76 2.66 -5.78 -3.28
CA ALA A 76 3.59 -6.71 -2.64
C ALA A 76 2.95 -7.47 -1.47
N ILE A 77 2.21 -6.76 -0.62
CA ILE A 77 1.52 -7.36 0.52
C ILE A 77 0.41 -8.31 0.03
N GLN A 78 -0.36 -7.91 -0.98
CA GLN A 78 -1.40 -8.77 -1.55
C GLN A 78 -0.83 -10.05 -2.16
N LEU A 79 0.31 -9.96 -2.84
CA LEU A 79 1.00 -11.12 -3.40
C LEU A 79 1.47 -12.07 -2.30
N LEU A 80 2.00 -11.53 -1.20
CA LEU A 80 2.43 -12.35 -0.06
C LEU A 80 1.24 -13.05 0.60
N GLU A 81 0.10 -12.39 0.73
CA GLU A 81 -1.13 -13.00 1.27
C GLU A 81 -1.62 -14.15 0.39
N VAL A 82 -1.64 -13.95 -0.92
CA VAL A 82 -2.08 -14.96 -1.89
C VAL A 82 -1.18 -16.18 -1.86
N THR A 83 0.14 -15.98 -1.74
CA THR A 83 1.12 -17.07 -1.72
C THR A 83 1.35 -17.63 -0.32
N LYS A 84 0.78 -17.01 0.70
CA LYS A 84 0.96 -17.40 2.13
C LYS A 84 2.42 -17.34 2.57
N LYS A 85 3.19 -16.43 2.03
CA LYS A 85 4.59 -16.21 2.39
C LYS A 85 4.71 -14.99 3.30
N LYS A 86 5.72 -15.00 4.18
CA LYS A 86 5.98 -13.87 5.08
C LYS A 86 6.78 -12.77 4.41
N SER A 87 7.65 -13.12 3.48
CA SER A 87 8.47 -12.16 2.77
C SER A 87 8.81 -12.67 1.37
N GLY A 88 9.22 -11.76 0.50
CA GLY A 88 9.72 -12.11 -0.83
C GLY A 88 11.15 -12.66 -0.79
N SER A 89 11.70 -12.91 -1.96
CA SER A 89 13.06 -13.42 -2.10
C SER A 89 14.10 -12.33 -1.85
N ALA A 90 15.18 -12.69 -1.17
CA ALA A 90 16.34 -11.82 -1.03
C ALA A 90 17.12 -11.71 -2.35
N GLN A 91 17.00 -12.71 -3.22
CA GLN A 91 17.65 -12.74 -4.54
C GLN A 91 16.62 -13.12 -5.60
N PRO A 92 15.69 -12.20 -5.96
CA PRO A 92 14.54 -12.54 -6.80
C PRO A 92 14.90 -12.98 -8.22
N ASN A 93 16.06 -12.59 -8.71
CA ASN A 93 16.54 -13.01 -10.03
C ASN A 93 17.11 -14.42 -10.05
N ARG A 94 17.44 -14.98 -8.89
CA ARG A 94 18.05 -16.31 -8.75
C ARG A 94 17.18 -17.29 -7.98
N SER A 95 16.57 -16.84 -6.89
CA SER A 95 15.75 -17.68 -6.02
C SER A 95 14.30 -17.28 -6.12
N LYS A 96 13.46 -18.15 -6.68
CA LYS A 96 12.01 -17.96 -6.73
C LYS A 96 11.38 -18.62 -5.50
N VAL A 97 10.49 -17.89 -4.82
CA VAL A 97 9.92 -18.34 -3.54
C VAL A 97 8.48 -18.84 -3.69
N ALA A 98 7.79 -18.44 -4.75
CA ALA A 98 6.38 -18.77 -4.93
C ALA A 98 5.95 -18.62 -6.39
N GLU A 99 4.77 -19.14 -6.69
CA GLU A 99 4.12 -18.96 -8.00
C GLU A 99 2.70 -18.45 -7.79
N VAL A 100 2.21 -17.62 -8.71
CA VAL A 100 0.82 -17.17 -8.75
C VAL A 100 0.27 -17.41 -10.15
N THR A 101 -1.04 -17.50 -10.26
CA THR A 101 -1.71 -17.64 -11.56
C THR A 101 -2.13 -16.26 -12.10
N TRP A 102 -2.39 -16.17 -13.40
CA TRP A 102 -2.88 -14.94 -13.99
C TRP A 102 -4.25 -14.52 -13.43
N GLU A 103 -5.06 -15.48 -12.99
CA GLU A 103 -6.34 -15.18 -12.33
C GLU A 103 -6.13 -14.43 -11.02
N GLN A 104 -5.15 -14.87 -10.22
CA GLN A 104 -4.78 -14.20 -8.96
C GLN A 104 -4.21 -12.82 -9.24
N VAL A 105 -3.35 -12.69 -10.25
CA VAL A 105 -2.79 -11.41 -10.68
C VAL A 105 -3.91 -10.46 -11.11
N ARG A 106 -4.89 -10.95 -11.85
CA ARG A 106 -6.04 -10.16 -12.29
C ARG A 106 -6.87 -9.66 -11.11
N ALA A 107 -7.13 -10.50 -10.11
CA ALA A 107 -7.88 -10.11 -8.92
C ALA A 107 -7.17 -8.98 -8.17
N ILE A 108 -5.85 -9.08 -8.01
CA ILE A 108 -5.05 -8.03 -7.37
C ILE A 108 -5.09 -6.74 -8.21
N ALA A 109 -4.96 -6.88 -9.53
CA ALA A 109 -4.99 -5.74 -10.45
C ALA A 109 -6.32 -5.00 -10.40
N GLU A 110 -7.44 -5.72 -10.38
CA GLU A 110 -8.78 -5.13 -10.25
C GLU A 110 -8.93 -4.34 -8.95
N ASP A 111 -8.48 -4.91 -7.85
CA ASP A 111 -8.52 -4.26 -6.55
C ASP A 111 -7.66 -2.99 -6.51
N LYS A 112 -6.56 -2.97 -7.24
CA LYS A 112 -5.59 -1.87 -7.27
C LYS A 112 -5.88 -0.82 -8.37
N MET A 113 -6.80 -1.08 -9.30
CA MET A 113 -7.10 -0.19 -10.43
C MET A 113 -7.26 1.29 -10.06
N PRO A 114 -7.95 1.64 -8.95
CA PRO A 114 -8.12 3.07 -8.60
C PRO A 114 -6.80 3.80 -8.36
N ASP A 115 -5.74 3.09 -7.97
CA ASP A 115 -4.44 3.69 -7.66
C ASP A 115 -3.41 3.53 -8.78
N LEU A 116 -3.72 2.74 -9.80
CA LEU A 116 -2.78 2.47 -10.89
C LEU A 116 -2.90 3.48 -12.02
N ASN A 117 -1.77 3.79 -12.64
CA ASN A 117 -1.69 4.66 -13.80
C ASN A 117 -1.84 3.85 -15.09
N CYS A 118 -3.00 3.26 -15.28
CA CYS A 118 -3.32 2.46 -16.46
C CYS A 118 -4.81 2.57 -16.79
N PHE A 119 -5.17 2.27 -18.03
CA PHE A 119 -6.57 2.37 -18.49
C PHE A 119 -7.24 1.01 -18.64
N THR A 120 -6.47 -0.06 -18.77
CA THR A 120 -7.01 -1.41 -19.00
C THR A 120 -6.56 -2.36 -17.91
N ILE A 121 -7.36 -3.41 -17.69
CA ILE A 121 -7.02 -4.45 -16.70
C ILE A 121 -5.76 -5.23 -17.12
N GLU A 122 -5.54 -5.42 -18.42
CA GLU A 122 -4.36 -6.08 -18.95
C GLU A 122 -3.09 -5.34 -18.58
N SER A 123 -3.10 -4.01 -18.71
CA SER A 123 -1.98 -3.16 -18.29
C SER A 123 -1.73 -3.26 -16.79
N ALA A 124 -2.80 -3.27 -15.99
CA ALA A 124 -2.71 -3.44 -14.55
C ALA A 124 -2.12 -4.81 -14.19
N MET A 125 -2.51 -5.86 -14.88
CA MET A 125 -1.96 -7.21 -14.68
C MET A 125 -0.45 -7.25 -14.95
N LYS A 126 0.01 -6.55 -15.98
CA LYS A 126 1.45 -6.45 -16.28
C LYS A 126 2.22 -5.74 -15.15
N LEU A 127 1.62 -4.69 -14.57
CA LEU A 127 2.23 -3.97 -13.45
C LEU A 127 2.36 -4.88 -12.22
N VAL A 128 1.30 -5.63 -11.91
CA VAL A 128 1.30 -6.58 -10.79
C VAL A 128 2.33 -7.69 -11.04
N ALA A 129 2.37 -8.24 -12.25
CA ALA A 129 3.32 -9.28 -12.62
C ALA A 129 4.77 -8.80 -12.49
N GLY A 130 5.04 -7.55 -12.87
CA GLY A 130 6.36 -6.93 -12.69
C GLY A 130 6.77 -6.85 -11.23
N THR A 131 5.84 -6.46 -10.35
CA THR A 131 6.07 -6.44 -8.90
C THR A 131 6.35 -7.85 -8.37
N ALA A 132 5.58 -8.84 -8.81
CA ALA A 132 5.78 -10.24 -8.43
C ALA A 132 7.19 -10.71 -8.82
N ARG A 133 7.60 -10.40 -10.04
CA ARG A 133 8.95 -10.73 -10.52
C ARG A 133 10.04 -10.14 -9.63
N SER A 134 9.86 -8.89 -9.21
CA SER A 134 10.83 -8.22 -8.33
C SER A 134 10.90 -8.85 -6.93
N MET A 135 9.87 -9.60 -6.53
CA MET A 135 9.80 -10.29 -5.24
C MET A 135 10.25 -11.76 -5.31
N GLY A 136 10.58 -12.26 -6.49
CA GLY A 136 10.90 -13.67 -6.68
C GLY A 136 9.66 -14.54 -6.79
N ILE A 137 8.52 -13.99 -7.16
CA ILE A 137 7.28 -14.71 -7.40
C ILE A 137 7.07 -14.81 -8.92
N THR A 138 6.90 -16.02 -9.42
CA THR A 138 6.66 -16.23 -10.84
C THR A 138 5.15 -16.28 -11.12
N VAL A 139 4.76 -15.83 -12.30
CA VAL A 139 3.37 -15.93 -12.76
C VAL A 139 3.27 -17.12 -13.69
N LYS A 140 2.42 -18.08 -13.32
CA LYS A 140 2.27 -19.33 -14.06
C LYS A 140 1.40 -19.13 -15.30
N GLY A 141 1.88 -19.60 -16.45
CA GLY A 141 1.16 -19.54 -17.71
C GLY A 141 1.48 -18.29 -18.52
N ASP A 142 0.90 -18.22 -19.72
CA ASP A 142 1.08 -17.10 -20.63
C ASP A 142 0.13 -15.95 -20.33
N PHE A 143 0.54 -14.74 -20.66
CA PHE A 143 -0.29 -13.55 -20.48
C PHE A 143 -1.57 -13.65 -21.34
N PRO A 144 -2.76 -13.51 -20.73
CA PRO A 144 -4.03 -13.73 -21.42
C PRO A 144 -4.52 -12.57 -22.29
N GLY A 145 -3.77 -11.46 -22.31
CA GLY A 145 -4.17 -10.27 -23.05
C GLY A 145 -3.54 -10.10 -24.42
#